data_e6c70534d8f23f0bd5deb7422dc55ea1
#
_entry.id   e6c70534d8f23f0bd5deb7422dc55ea1
#
_cell.length_a   1.000
_cell.length_b   1.000
_cell.length_c   1.000
_cell.angle_alpha   90.00
_cell.angle_beta   90.00
_cell.angle_gamma   90.00
#
_symmetry.space_group_name_H-M   'P 1'
#
loop_
_entity.id
_entity.type
_entity.pdbx_description
1 polymer ?
#
loop_
_entity_poly.entity_id
_entity_poly.type
_entity_poly.pdbx_seq_one_letter_code
_entity_poly.pdbx_strand_id
1 'polypeptide(L)'
;MASYQPALGKRRRTGYAGLVPDLILLRHGQSEWNERNLFTGWQDVDLTRTGEIEAAAAGRLLADELDLDLRVVHTSLQTRAIRSANIALHAAGRSWLPVRRSWRLNERHYGDLTGRDKKETAEKYGREQLQLWRRSFDVPPPPLAPDDPRSNHGDPRYRDVPDEFIPNTECLADVVARVTPYFREVIDEDLRQQSVRGGAVLVVAHGNSLRALRMVLQNIGEDTIAELEIPTGIPYRLSFDTELNLLDASYLGDPSAAAAAAEAVARQAG
;
A
#
# COMPACT_ATOMS: atom_id res chain seq x y z
N MET A 1 22.76 -19.51 -35.52
CA MET A 1 21.72 -20.09 -34.66
C MET A 1 22.27 -20.17 -33.26
N ALA A 2 21.95 -19.20 -32.43
CA ALA A 2 22.35 -19.18 -31.00
C ALA A 2 21.28 -19.91 -30.20
N SER A 3 21.66 -20.99 -29.54
CA SER A 3 20.81 -21.81 -28.70
C SER A 3 20.41 -21.05 -27.46
N TYR A 4 19.12 -20.79 -27.30
CA TYR A 4 18.51 -20.28 -26.07
C TYR A 4 18.64 -21.35 -24.97
N GLN A 5 19.45 -21.09 -23.97
CA GLN A 5 19.44 -21.85 -22.73
C GLN A 5 18.54 -21.11 -21.72
N PRO A 6 17.47 -21.72 -21.23
CA PRO A 6 16.67 -21.12 -20.14
C PRO A 6 17.50 -21.14 -18.86
N ALA A 7 17.56 -19.99 -18.18
CA ALA A 7 18.20 -19.83 -16.88
C ALA A 7 17.59 -20.82 -15.86
N LEU A 8 18.46 -21.58 -15.20
CA LEU A 8 18.14 -22.58 -14.20
C LEU A 8 17.38 -21.97 -13.00
N GLY A 9 16.13 -22.38 -12.88
CA GLY A 9 15.40 -22.71 -11.70
C GLY A 9 15.53 -21.86 -10.44
N LYS A 10 14.67 -20.84 -10.26
CA LYS A 10 14.19 -20.49 -8.92
C LYS A 10 13.46 -21.74 -8.40
N ARG A 11 13.95 -22.30 -7.27
CA ARG A 11 13.39 -23.52 -6.66
C ARG A 11 11.91 -23.29 -6.35
N ARG A 12 11.04 -24.17 -6.86
CA ARG A 12 9.67 -24.28 -6.33
C ARG A 12 9.77 -24.45 -4.82
N ARG A 13 8.97 -23.68 -4.06
CA ARG A 13 8.83 -23.88 -2.62
C ARG A 13 8.36 -25.31 -2.36
N THR A 14 9.29 -26.23 -2.11
CA THR A 14 9.00 -27.59 -1.68
C THR A 14 8.77 -27.57 -0.18
N GLY A 15 7.52 -27.51 0.25
CA GLY A 15 7.18 -27.56 1.68
C GLY A 15 5.70 -27.64 2.01
N TYR A 16 4.83 -27.09 1.15
CA TYR A 16 3.38 -27.13 1.39
C TYR A 16 2.67 -27.82 0.24
N ALA A 17 2.16 -29.03 0.48
CA ALA A 17 1.41 -29.85 -0.48
C ALA A 17 -0.07 -29.42 -0.59
N GLY A 18 -0.38 -28.13 -0.43
CA GLY A 18 -1.73 -27.56 -0.52
C GLY A 18 -1.77 -26.30 -1.39
N LEU A 19 -2.96 -25.95 -1.86
CA LEU A 19 -3.22 -24.69 -2.53
C LEU A 19 -3.14 -23.57 -1.48
N VAL A 20 -2.12 -22.73 -1.55
CA VAL A 20 -1.82 -21.67 -0.60
C VAL A 20 -2.28 -20.34 -1.19
N PRO A 21 -3.27 -19.64 -0.61
CA PRO A 21 -3.64 -18.33 -1.09
C PRO A 21 -2.58 -17.29 -0.70
N ASP A 22 -2.32 -16.37 -1.62
CA ASP A 22 -1.38 -15.28 -1.39
C ASP A 22 -2.09 -13.92 -1.39
N LEU A 23 -1.65 -13.04 -0.50
CA LEU A 23 -1.97 -11.61 -0.54
C LEU A 23 -0.70 -10.85 -0.90
N ILE A 24 -0.78 -10.08 -1.97
CA ILE A 24 0.32 -9.21 -2.38
C ILE A 24 -0.03 -7.78 -2.02
N LEU A 25 0.83 -7.11 -1.27
CA LEU A 25 0.72 -5.70 -0.93
C LEU A 25 1.70 -4.90 -1.76
N LEU A 26 1.23 -3.86 -2.44
CA LEU A 26 2.05 -2.98 -3.28
C LEU A 26 1.75 -1.52 -2.94
N ARG A 27 2.73 -0.78 -2.47
CA ARG A 27 2.62 0.67 -2.37
C ARG A 27 2.75 1.29 -3.74
N HIS A 28 1.89 2.28 -4.04
CA HIS A 28 1.96 3.07 -5.27
C HIS A 28 3.38 3.61 -5.50
N GLY A 29 3.76 3.83 -6.74
CA GLY A 29 5.02 4.46 -7.12
C GLY A 29 5.13 5.92 -6.63
N GLN A 30 6.31 6.52 -6.77
CA GLN A 30 6.54 7.91 -6.38
C GLN A 30 5.48 8.84 -6.98
N SER A 31 4.83 9.65 -6.14
CA SER A 31 3.91 10.69 -6.57
C SER A 31 4.61 12.06 -6.64
N GLU A 32 4.00 13.03 -7.34
CA GLU A 32 4.48 14.40 -7.44
C GLU A 32 4.76 15.02 -6.06
N TRP A 33 3.90 14.73 -5.06
CA TRP A 33 4.10 15.26 -3.72
C TRP A 33 5.08 14.43 -2.89
N ASN A 34 5.33 13.17 -3.22
CA ASN A 34 6.47 12.44 -2.65
C ASN A 34 7.79 13.05 -3.11
N GLU A 35 7.93 13.38 -4.41
CA GLU A 35 9.11 14.04 -4.96
C GLU A 35 9.36 15.41 -4.32
N ARG A 36 8.30 16.19 -4.11
CA ARG A 36 8.35 17.51 -3.46
C ARG A 36 8.41 17.47 -1.94
N ASN A 37 8.48 16.29 -1.33
CA ASN A 37 8.52 16.08 0.12
C ASN A 37 7.31 16.68 0.88
N LEU A 38 6.11 16.72 0.27
CA LEU A 38 4.90 17.26 0.88
C LEU A 38 4.05 16.18 1.56
N PHE A 39 3.25 16.58 2.56
CA PHE A 39 2.20 15.75 3.13
C PHE A 39 1.05 15.62 2.15
N THR A 40 0.79 14.42 1.63
CA THR A 40 -0.21 14.20 0.58
C THR A 40 -1.59 13.90 1.15
N GLY A 41 -1.70 12.88 1.97
CA GLY A 41 -2.99 12.43 2.52
C GLY A 41 -4.01 12.08 1.45
N TRP A 42 -5.20 12.68 1.57
CA TRP A 42 -6.32 12.46 0.66
C TRP A 42 -6.32 13.38 -0.57
N GLN A 43 -5.37 14.30 -0.68
CA GLN A 43 -5.20 15.07 -1.93
C GLN A 43 -4.84 14.13 -3.09
N ASP A 44 -5.51 14.36 -4.21
CA ASP A 44 -5.36 13.50 -5.38
C ASP A 44 -4.29 14.04 -6.32
N VAL A 45 -3.10 13.53 -6.14
CA VAL A 45 -1.93 13.84 -6.96
C VAL A 45 -1.54 12.64 -7.81
N ASP A 46 -0.90 12.89 -8.93
CA ASP A 46 -0.49 11.86 -9.86
C ASP A 46 0.90 11.28 -9.55
N LEU A 47 1.28 10.26 -10.31
CA LEU A 47 2.61 9.67 -10.30
C LEU A 47 3.61 10.59 -11.03
N THR A 48 4.85 10.58 -10.58
CA THR A 48 5.97 11.07 -11.38
C THR A 48 6.35 10.02 -12.43
N ARG A 49 7.23 10.40 -13.37
CA ARG A 49 7.82 9.44 -14.30
C ARG A 49 8.57 8.31 -13.59
N THR A 50 9.26 8.63 -12.49
CA THR A 50 9.89 7.63 -11.60
C THR A 50 8.84 6.66 -11.03
N GLY A 51 7.72 7.18 -10.54
CA GLY A 51 6.63 6.36 -10.00
C GLY A 51 6.00 5.43 -11.04
N GLU A 52 5.89 5.85 -12.30
CA GLU A 52 5.45 4.98 -13.40
C GLU A 52 6.45 3.84 -13.65
N ILE A 53 7.76 4.14 -13.62
CA ILE A 53 8.82 3.14 -13.78
C ILE A 53 8.81 2.15 -12.62
N GLU A 54 8.65 2.61 -11.39
CA GLU A 54 8.51 1.77 -10.19
C GLU A 54 7.29 0.83 -10.29
N ALA A 55 6.13 1.36 -10.70
CA ALA A 55 4.93 0.56 -10.89
C ALA A 55 5.10 -0.50 -12.00
N ALA A 56 5.76 -0.15 -13.11
CA ALA A 56 6.06 -1.11 -14.17
C ALA A 56 7.09 -2.18 -13.71
N ALA A 57 8.07 -1.79 -12.90
CA ALA A 57 9.02 -2.75 -12.30
C ALA A 57 8.31 -3.73 -11.35
N ALA A 58 7.38 -3.24 -10.52
CA ALA A 58 6.53 -4.10 -9.69
C ALA A 58 5.75 -5.12 -10.53
N GLY A 59 5.18 -4.70 -11.66
CA GLY A 59 4.46 -5.58 -12.58
C GLY A 59 5.36 -6.68 -13.16
N ARG A 60 6.61 -6.37 -13.48
CA ARG A 60 7.59 -7.38 -13.94
C ARG A 60 7.93 -8.38 -12.83
N LEU A 61 8.15 -7.90 -11.60
CA LEU A 61 8.36 -8.81 -10.46
C LEU A 61 7.18 -9.76 -10.25
N LEU A 62 5.93 -9.27 -10.40
CA LEU A 62 4.74 -10.12 -10.33
C LEU A 62 4.68 -11.14 -11.48
N ALA A 63 5.14 -10.78 -12.69
CA ALA A 63 5.18 -11.69 -13.84
C ALA A 63 6.25 -12.78 -13.70
N ASP A 64 7.38 -12.45 -13.05
CA ASP A 64 8.50 -13.37 -12.85
C ASP A 64 8.24 -14.45 -11.79
N GLU A 65 7.21 -14.28 -10.94
CA GLU A 65 6.77 -15.29 -9.97
C GLU A 65 5.83 -16.29 -10.66
N LEU A 66 6.40 -17.41 -11.12
CA LEU A 66 5.70 -18.43 -11.94
C LEU A 66 4.59 -19.17 -11.18
N ASP A 67 4.63 -19.17 -9.85
CA ASP A 67 3.65 -19.77 -8.96
C ASP A 67 2.55 -18.77 -8.50
N LEU A 68 2.64 -17.52 -8.93
CA LEU A 68 1.70 -16.47 -8.53
C LEU A 68 0.56 -16.33 -9.56
N ASP A 69 -0.62 -16.84 -9.20
CA ASP A 69 -1.83 -16.73 -10.01
C ASP A 69 -2.75 -15.61 -9.50
N LEU A 70 -2.48 -14.38 -9.93
CA LEU A 70 -3.31 -13.22 -9.56
C LEU A 70 -4.73 -13.35 -10.10
N ARG A 71 -5.74 -13.11 -9.26
CA ARG A 71 -7.16 -13.28 -9.58
C ARG A 71 -7.97 -12.00 -9.46
N VAL A 72 -7.66 -11.15 -8.49
CA VAL A 72 -8.40 -9.91 -8.22
C VAL A 72 -7.46 -8.86 -7.66
N VAL A 73 -7.77 -7.61 -7.94
CA VAL A 73 -7.00 -6.46 -7.47
C VAL A 73 -7.89 -5.53 -6.65
N HIS A 74 -7.38 -5.05 -5.52
CA HIS A 74 -8.00 -3.99 -4.73
C HIS A 74 -7.13 -2.74 -4.78
N THR A 75 -7.74 -1.57 -4.88
CA THR A 75 -7.02 -0.29 -4.79
C THR A 75 -7.87 0.79 -4.12
N SER A 76 -7.24 1.90 -3.76
CA SER A 76 -7.93 3.07 -3.22
C SER A 76 -8.69 3.85 -4.32
N LEU A 77 -9.31 4.96 -3.93
CA LEU A 77 -9.92 5.93 -4.87
C LEU A 77 -8.94 7.02 -5.33
N GLN A 78 -7.65 6.92 -4.98
CA GLN A 78 -6.66 7.94 -5.28
C GLN A 78 -5.87 7.60 -6.56
N THR A 79 -5.72 8.58 -7.44
CA THR A 79 -5.15 8.45 -8.80
C THR A 79 -3.81 7.72 -8.80
N ARG A 80 -2.88 8.08 -7.90
CA ARG A 80 -1.55 7.44 -7.83
C ARG A 80 -1.59 5.93 -7.57
N ALA A 81 -2.53 5.44 -6.75
CA ALA A 81 -2.70 4.01 -6.50
C ALA A 81 -3.41 3.32 -7.68
N ILE A 82 -4.46 3.93 -8.22
CA ILE A 82 -5.18 3.43 -9.40
C ILE A 82 -4.23 3.29 -10.60
N ARG A 83 -3.43 4.33 -10.87
CA ARG A 83 -2.47 4.31 -11.99
C ARG A 83 -1.36 3.29 -11.75
N SER A 84 -0.83 3.19 -10.51
CA SER A 84 0.15 2.16 -10.17
C SER A 84 -0.38 0.75 -10.40
N ALA A 85 -1.64 0.47 -9.99
CA ALA A 85 -2.29 -0.80 -10.25
C ALA A 85 -2.40 -1.09 -11.76
N ASN A 86 -2.89 -0.13 -12.55
CA ASN A 86 -3.05 -0.29 -13.98
C ASN A 86 -1.71 -0.53 -14.70
N ILE A 87 -0.66 0.23 -14.35
CA ILE A 87 0.69 0.09 -14.92
C ILE A 87 1.30 -1.26 -14.55
N ALA A 88 1.20 -1.66 -13.27
CA ALA A 88 1.70 -2.95 -12.80
C ALA A 88 0.99 -4.12 -13.49
N LEU A 89 -0.34 -4.08 -13.60
CA LEU A 89 -1.12 -5.10 -14.31
C LEU A 89 -0.79 -5.17 -15.79
N HIS A 90 -0.58 -4.02 -16.44
CA HIS A 90 -0.17 -3.97 -17.83
C HIS A 90 1.22 -4.63 -18.02
N ALA A 91 2.18 -4.25 -17.18
CA ALA A 91 3.54 -4.81 -17.22
C ALA A 91 3.57 -6.31 -16.88
N ALA A 92 2.63 -6.78 -16.05
CA ALA A 92 2.46 -8.20 -15.73
C ALA A 92 1.68 -9.00 -16.81
N GLY A 93 1.17 -8.34 -17.87
CA GLY A 93 0.30 -8.99 -18.86
C GLY A 93 -1.07 -9.42 -18.30
N ARG A 94 -1.56 -8.71 -17.25
CA ARG A 94 -2.76 -9.07 -16.49
C ARG A 94 -3.82 -7.96 -16.45
N SER A 95 -3.84 -7.05 -17.45
CA SER A 95 -4.78 -5.90 -17.52
C SER A 95 -6.26 -6.29 -17.49
N TRP A 96 -6.58 -7.55 -17.77
CA TRP A 96 -7.93 -8.10 -17.79
C TRP A 96 -8.49 -8.45 -16.39
N LEU A 97 -7.66 -8.42 -15.36
CA LEU A 97 -8.11 -8.77 -13.99
C LEU A 97 -9.14 -7.77 -13.46
N PRO A 98 -10.14 -8.24 -12.70
CA PRO A 98 -11.09 -7.36 -12.04
C PRO A 98 -10.40 -6.49 -10.99
N VAL A 99 -10.74 -5.19 -10.98
CA VAL A 99 -10.22 -4.22 -10.02
C VAL A 99 -11.36 -3.65 -9.18
N ARG A 100 -11.29 -3.84 -7.86
CA ARG A 100 -12.22 -3.28 -6.88
C ARG A 100 -11.59 -2.05 -6.22
N ARG A 101 -12.36 -0.98 -6.07
CA ARG A 101 -11.89 0.28 -5.47
C ARG A 101 -12.63 0.55 -4.18
N SER A 102 -11.89 1.02 -3.15
CA SER A 102 -12.50 1.40 -1.88
C SER A 102 -11.76 2.59 -1.26
N TRP A 103 -12.52 3.59 -0.80
CA TRP A 103 -11.97 4.70 -0.02
C TRP A 103 -11.28 4.24 1.27
N ARG A 104 -11.69 3.09 1.81
CA ARG A 104 -11.07 2.50 3.01
C ARG A 104 -9.60 2.14 2.81
N LEU A 105 -9.13 2.02 1.56
CA LEU A 105 -7.72 1.83 1.22
C LEU A 105 -6.97 3.13 0.93
N ASN A 106 -7.61 4.31 1.03
CA ASN A 106 -6.94 5.59 0.86
C ASN A 106 -5.78 5.77 1.84
N GLU A 107 -4.87 6.69 1.51
CA GLU A 107 -3.80 7.11 2.42
C GLU A 107 -4.41 7.73 3.70
N ARG A 108 -3.64 7.80 4.78
CA ARG A 108 -3.99 8.50 5.99
C ARG A 108 -4.21 9.98 5.71
N HIS A 109 -5.26 10.56 6.27
CA HIS A 109 -5.53 11.98 6.15
C HIS A 109 -4.62 12.78 7.10
N TYR A 110 -3.84 13.71 6.55
CA TYR A 110 -2.86 14.47 7.33
C TYR A 110 -3.38 15.77 7.93
N GLY A 111 -4.70 16.02 7.90
CA GLY A 111 -5.29 17.21 8.49
C GLY A 111 -4.68 18.49 7.92
N ASP A 112 -4.44 19.47 8.78
CA ASP A 112 -3.85 20.76 8.41
C ASP A 112 -2.39 20.67 7.91
N LEU A 113 -1.74 19.52 8.07
CA LEU A 113 -0.42 19.30 7.45
C LEU A 113 -0.49 19.06 5.94
N THR A 114 -1.66 18.73 5.39
CA THR A 114 -1.85 18.47 3.96
C THR A 114 -1.31 19.61 3.09
N GLY A 115 -0.42 19.28 2.15
CA GLY A 115 0.25 20.25 1.26
C GLY A 115 1.44 20.98 1.87
N ARG A 116 1.73 20.81 3.16
CA ARG A 116 2.92 21.41 3.78
C ARG A 116 4.17 20.60 3.48
N ASP A 117 5.31 21.27 3.36
CA ASP A 117 6.61 20.63 3.28
C ASP A 117 6.99 20.03 4.65
N LYS A 118 7.54 18.79 4.62
CA LYS A 118 7.86 18.07 5.86
C LYS A 118 9.02 18.71 6.62
N LYS A 119 10.03 19.27 5.90
CA LYS A 119 11.18 19.91 6.51
C LYS A 119 10.79 21.24 7.15
N GLU A 120 10.04 22.08 6.44
CA GLU A 120 9.51 23.35 6.97
C GLU A 120 8.60 23.09 8.18
N THR A 121 7.80 22.01 8.15
CA THR A 121 6.95 21.59 9.26
C THR A 121 7.80 21.18 10.46
N ALA A 122 8.92 20.48 10.26
CA ALA A 122 9.85 20.12 11.33
C ALA A 122 10.53 21.35 11.94
N GLU A 123 10.88 22.34 11.12
CA GLU A 123 11.47 23.62 11.57
C GLU A 123 10.46 24.42 12.41
N LYS A 124 9.18 24.41 12.01
CA LYS A 124 8.13 25.18 12.69
C LYS A 124 7.66 24.56 14.01
N TYR A 125 7.45 23.26 14.05
CA TYR A 125 6.82 22.57 15.19
C TYR A 125 7.78 21.73 16.02
N GLY A 126 9.03 21.58 15.58
CA GLY A 126 10.02 20.68 16.17
C GLY A 126 9.94 19.26 15.61
N ARG A 127 11.10 18.58 15.57
CA ARG A 127 11.21 17.22 15.01
C ARG A 127 10.42 16.18 15.82
N GLU A 128 10.41 16.30 17.14
CA GLU A 128 9.69 15.38 18.02
C GLU A 128 8.18 15.43 17.76
N GLN A 129 7.60 16.65 17.69
CA GLN A 129 6.18 16.81 17.41
C GLN A 129 5.83 16.31 16.01
N LEU A 130 6.70 16.56 15.01
CA LEU A 130 6.51 16.03 13.67
C LEU A 130 6.52 14.50 13.66
N GLN A 131 7.44 13.87 14.39
CA GLN A 131 7.51 12.42 14.51
C GLN A 131 6.27 11.84 15.19
N LEU A 132 5.75 12.46 16.24
CA LEU A 132 4.48 12.07 16.85
C LEU A 132 3.36 12.05 15.82
N TRP A 133 3.15 13.15 15.07
CA TRP A 133 2.12 13.20 14.03
C TRP A 133 2.32 12.23 12.88
N ARG A 134 3.55 11.87 12.57
CA ARG A 134 3.86 10.98 11.45
C ARG A 134 3.83 9.51 11.81
N ARG A 135 4.22 9.15 13.03
CA ARG A 135 4.57 7.78 13.39
C ARG A 135 3.77 7.20 14.56
N SER A 136 3.28 8.05 15.46
CA SER A 136 2.45 7.57 16.56
C SER A 136 1.24 6.80 16.04
N PHE A 137 0.84 5.80 16.81
CA PHE A 137 -0.35 5.00 16.53
C PHE A 137 -1.63 5.82 16.71
N ASP A 138 -1.72 6.66 17.77
CA ASP A 138 -2.93 7.27 18.27
C ASP A 138 -2.93 8.82 18.25
N VAL A 139 -1.81 9.48 17.87
CA VAL A 139 -1.74 10.95 17.83
C VAL A 139 -1.95 11.48 16.41
N PRO A 140 -3.13 12.05 16.10
CA PRO A 140 -3.39 12.62 14.79
C PRO A 140 -2.72 14.01 14.63
N PRO A 141 -2.43 14.43 13.39
CA PRO A 141 -2.13 15.84 13.10
C PRO A 141 -3.33 16.75 13.44
N PRO A 142 -3.11 18.08 13.56
CA PRO A 142 -4.22 19.02 13.71
C PRO A 142 -5.25 18.85 12.59
N PRO A 143 -6.58 18.82 12.90
CA PRO A 143 -7.59 18.66 11.88
C PRO A 143 -7.69 19.86 10.94
N LEU A 144 -8.17 19.64 9.72
CA LEU A 144 -8.63 20.71 8.84
C LEU A 144 -9.86 21.42 9.46
N ALA A 145 -9.96 22.72 9.23
CA ALA A 145 -11.18 23.43 9.52
C ALA A 145 -12.35 22.92 8.63
N PRO A 146 -13.60 22.96 9.09
CA PRO A 146 -14.73 22.42 8.31
C PRO A 146 -14.92 23.04 6.92
N ASP A 147 -14.53 24.31 6.76
CA ASP A 147 -14.63 25.12 5.53
C ASP A 147 -13.31 25.22 4.77
N ASP A 148 -12.30 24.43 5.15
CA ASP A 148 -10.99 24.43 4.47
C ASP A 148 -11.14 23.90 3.03
N PRO A 149 -10.62 24.65 2.01
CA PRO A 149 -10.74 24.24 0.62
C PRO A 149 -9.99 22.93 0.29
N ARG A 150 -9.14 22.43 1.18
CA ARG A 150 -8.46 21.13 1.07
C ARG A 150 -9.31 19.98 1.61
N SER A 151 -10.49 20.26 2.20
CA SER A 151 -11.43 19.26 2.68
C SER A 151 -11.89 18.35 1.55
N ASN A 152 -12.14 17.09 1.87
CA ASN A 152 -12.69 16.10 0.93
C ASN A 152 -14.22 16.00 1.01
N HIS A 153 -14.88 16.76 1.89
CA HIS A 153 -16.33 16.87 1.90
C HIS A 153 -16.81 17.48 0.57
N GLY A 154 -17.83 16.87 -0.04
CA GLY A 154 -18.34 17.29 -1.35
C GLY A 154 -17.51 16.83 -2.57
N ASP A 155 -16.41 16.15 -2.39
CA ASP A 155 -15.65 15.55 -3.49
C ASP A 155 -16.47 14.41 -4.14
N PRO A 156 -16.72 14.44 -5.48
CA PRO A 156 -17.56 13.45 -6.15
C PRO A 156 -17.05 12.01 -6.04
N ARG A 157 -15.78 11.79 -5.71
CA ARG A 157 -15.21 10.46 -5.45
C ARG A 157 -15.80 9.81 -4.21
N TYR A 158 -16.27 10.62 -3.25
CA TYR A 158 -16.75 10.16 -1.95
C TYR A 158 -18.25 10.39 -1.76
N ARG A 159 -19.01 10.73 -2.82
CA ARG A 159 -20.46 11.05 -2.73
C ARG A 159 -21.32 9.94 -2.12
N ASP A 160 -20.86 8.69 -2.22
CA ASP A 160 -21.56 7.52 -1.66
C ASP A 160 -21.00 7.12 -0.28
N VAL A 161 -20.10 7.93 0.30
CA VAL A 161 -19.55 7.77 1.63
C VAL A 161 -20.28 8.71 2.57
N PRO A 162 -20.89 8.23 3.67
CA PRO A 162 -21.49 9.11 4.66
C PRO A 162 -20.47 10.12 5.21
N ASP A 163 -20.89 11.38 5.40
CA ASP A 163 -20.01 12.49 5.77
C ASP A 163 -19.20 12.23 7.05
N GLU A 164 -19.76 11.49 8.00
CA GLU A 164 -19.07 11.11 9.23
C GLU A 164 -17.84 10.20 9.02
N PHE A 165 -17.71 9.57 7.87
CA PHE A 165 -16.55 8.75 7.50
C PHE A 165 -15.53 9.50 6.63
N ILE A 166 -15.80 10.75 6.26
CA ILE A 166 -14.82 11.59 5.57
C ILE A 166 -13.99 12.31 6.62
N PRO A 167 -12.70 11.93 6.80
CA PRO A 167 -11.92 12.44 7.91
C PRO A 167 -11.42 13.87 7.65
N ASN A 168 -11.32 14.65 8.72
CA ASN A 168 -10.60 15.92 8.73
C ASN A 168 -9.15 15.77 9.23
N THR A 169 -8.81 14.64 9.81
CA THR A 169 -7.48 14.18 10.21
C THR A 169 -7.54 12.72 10.59
N GLU A 170 -6.41 12.01 10.53
CA GLU A 170 -6.29 10.62 10.98
C GLU A 170 -4.95 10.37 11.67
N CYS A 171 -4.95 9.59 12.76
CA CYS A 171 -3.80 8.82 13.22
C CYS A 171 -3.77 7.43 12.57
N LEU A 172 -2.82 6.57 12.90
CA LEU A 172 -2.77 5.22 12.34
C LEU A 172 -3.91 4.33 12.85
N ALA A 173 -4.35 4.52 14.12
CA ALA A 173 -5.50 3.81 14.68
C ALA A 173 -6.78 4.03 13.88
N ASP A 174 -7.03 5.27 13.40
CA ASP A 174 -8.19 5.59 12.56
C ASP A 174 -8.09 4.84 11.20
N VAL A 175 -6.90 4.78 10.62
CA VAL A 175 -6.67 4.01 9.38
C VAL A 175 -6.92 2.52 9.61
N VAL A 176 -6.46 1.95 10.74
CA VAL A 176 -6.72 0.55 11.12
C VAL A 176 -8.23 0.33 11.27
N ALA A 177 -8.94 1.25 11.92
CA ALA A 177 -10.38 1.16 12.14
C ALA A 177 -11.19 1.10 10.83
N ARG A 178 -10.78 1.84 9.77
CA ARG A 178 -11.48 1.81 8.47
C ARG A 178 -11.00 0.71 7.51
N VAL A 179 -9.73 0.32 7.59
CA VAL A 179 -9.16 -0.73 6.71
C VAL A 179 -9.60 -2.12 7.15
N THR A 180 -9.66 -2.38 8.46
CA THR A 180 -9.97 -3.70 9.02
C THR A 180 -11.33 -4.25 8.59
N PRO A 181 -12.44 -3.50 8.63
CA PRO A 181 -13.72 -3.98 8.12
C PRO A 181 -13.66 -4.34 6.63
N TYR A 182 -13.02 -3.50 5.81
CA TYR A 182 -12.89 -3.80 4.38
C TYR A 182 -12.06 -5.06 4.12
N PHE A 183 -10.99 -5.25 4.89
CA PHE A 183 -10.23 -6.48 4.83
C PHE A 183 -11.10 -7.69 5.16
N ARG A 184 -11.78 -7.68 6.31
CA ARG A 184 -12.57 -8.83 6.81
C ARG A 184 -13.79 -9.16 5.94
N GLU A 185 -14.44 -8.16 5.39
CA GLU A 185 -15.70 -8.33 4.65
C GLU A 185 -15.48 -8.58 3.16
N VAL A 186 -14.36 -8.09 2.58
CA VAL A 186 -14.17 -8.12 1.12
C VAL A 186 -12.87 -8.85 0.73
N ILE A 187 -11.72 -8.44 1.29
CA ILE A 187 -10.43 -9.03 0.88
C ILE A 187 -10.29 -10.45 1.41
N ASP A 188 -10.70 -10.70 2.65
CA ASP A 188 -10.68 -12.04 3.27
C ASP A 188 -11.56 -13.03 2.51
N GLU A 189 -12.75 -12.59 2.05
CA GLU A 189 -13.63 -13.40 1.21
C GLU A 189 -12.97 -13.74 -0.13
N ASP A 190 -12.34 -12.76 -0.78
CA ASP A 190 -11.59 -13.02 -2.01
C ASP A 190 -10.41 -13.99 -1.77
N LEU A 191 -9.71 -13.89 -0.65
CA LEU A 191 -8.65 -14.82 -0.27
C LEU A 191 -9.19 -16.23 -0.02
N ARG A 192 -10.33 -16.38 0.69
CA ARG A 192 -10.98 -17.67 0.92
C ARG A 192 -11.39 -18.35 -0.37
N GLN A 193 -11.87 -17.60 -1.34
CA GLN A 193 -12.13 -18.13 -2.68
C GLN A 193 -10.86 -18.65 -3.37
N GLN A 194 -9.70 -18.05 -3.07
CA GLN A 194 -8.41 -18.50 -3.60
C GLN A 194 -7.80 -19.66 -2.80
N SER A 195 -8.17 -19.87 -1.53
CA SER A 195 -7.66 -21.01 -0.74
C SER A 195 -7.98 -22.38 -1.36
N VAL A 196 -9.08 -22.46 -2.11
CA VAL A 196 -9.48 -23.66 -2.87
C VAL A 196 -8.86 -23.75 -4.26
N ARG A 197 -8.26 -22.66 -4.78
CA ARG A 197 -7.77 -22.57 -6.18
C ARG A 197 -6.27 -22.29 -6.28
N GLY A 198 -5.61 -21.93 -5.18
CA GLY A 198 -4.20 -21.54 -5.15
C GLY A 198 -3.93 -20.20 -5.82
N GLY A 199 -4.89 -19.29 -5.81
CA GLY A 199 -4.76 -17.98 -6.42
C GLY A 199 -4.25 -16.92 -5.46
N ALA A 200 -4.05 -15.70 -5.97
CA ALA A 200 -3.56 -14.54 -5.21
C ALA A 200 -4.46 -13.31 -5.40
N VAL A 201 -4.50 -12.50 -4.33
CA VAL A 201 -5.14 -11.17 -4.28
C VAL A 201 -4.05 -10.11 -4.25
N LEU A 202 -4.16 -9.07 -5.07
CA LEU A 202 -3.25 -7.91 -5.07
C LEU A 202 -3.96 -6.70 -4.44
N VAL A 203 -3.31 -6.05 -3.48
CA VAL A 203 -3.74 -4.76 -2.93
C VAL A 203 -2.72 -3.69 -3.30
N VAL A 204 -3.13 -2.71 -4.11
CA VAL A 204 -2.29 -1.55 -4.46
C VAL A 204 -2.82 -0.33 -3.72
N ALA A 205 -2.04 0.14 -2.73
CA ALA A 205 -2.50 1.18 -1.82
C ALA A 205 -1.34 2.09 -1.36
N HIS A 206 -1.36 2.57 -0.12
CA HIS A 206 -0.49 3.63 0.37
C HIS A 206 0.30 3.20 1.61
N GLY A 207 1.27 4.02 2.00
CA GLY A 207 2.13 3.72 3.13
C GLY A 207 1.36 3.37 4.40
N ASN A 208 0.43 4.22 4.84
CA ASN A 208 -0.28 3.97 6.10
C ASN A 208 -1.40 2.94 5.97
N SER A 209 -2.13 2.86 4.85
CA SER A 209 -3.13 1.80 4.67
C SER A 209 -2.50 0.40 4.60
N LEU A 210 -1.31 0.26 4.00
CA LEU A 210 -0.57 -1.00 4.00
C LEU A 210 0.08 -1.30 5.35
N ARG A 211 0.52 -0.28 6.11
CA ARG A 211 0.97 -0.47 7.51
C ARG A 211 -0.18 -1.00 8.37
N ALA A 212 -1.38 -0.42 8.23
CA ALA A 212 -2.57 -0.88 8.93
C ALA A 212 -2.91 -2.35 8.60
N LEU A 213 -2.87 -2.74 7.32
CA LEU A 213 -3.07 -4.13 6.90
C LEU A 213 -1.99 -5.06 7.49
N ARG A 214 -0.72 -4.68 7.42
CA ARG A 214 0.37 -5.48 7.98
C ARG A 214 0.28 -5.61 9.50
N MET A 215 -0.12 -4.54 10.20
CA MET A 215 -0.34 -4.57 11.63
C MET A 215 -1.36 -5.64 12.02
N VAL A 216 -2.50 -5.68 11.34
CA VAL A 216 -3.58 -6.64 11.60
C VAL A 216 -3.16 -8.07 11.20
N LEU A 217 -2.58 -8.24 10.00
CA LEU A 217 -2.25 -9.56 9.45
C LEU A 217 -1.05 -10.24 10.10
N GLN A 218 -0.08 -9.46 10.57
CA GLN A 218 1.16 -9.96 11.16
C GLN A 218 1.20 -9.77 12.68
N ASN A 219 0.12 -9.26 13.30
CA ASN A 219 0.03 -8.96 14.73
C ASN A 219 1.20 -8.08 15.21
N ILE A 220 1.51 -7.01 14.47
CA ILE A 220 2.60 -6.09 14.80
C ILE A 220 2.12 -5.13 15.88
N GLY A 221 2.91 -4.99 16.96
CA GLY A 221 2.60 -4.06 18.05
C GLY A 221 2.75 -2.59 17.65
N GLU A 222 2.16 -1.69 18.44
CA GLU A 222 2.10 -0.24 18.19
C GLU A 222 3.48 0.41 18.08
N ASP A 223 4.41 0.03 18.94
CA ASP A 223 5.79 0.55 18.92
C ASP A 223 6.53 0.12 17.64
N THR A 224 6.39 -1.16 17.27
CA THR A 224 7.06 -1.72 16.09
C THR A 224 6.48 -1.17 14.79
N ILE A 225 5.16 -0.94 14.72
CA ILE A 225 4.52 -0.39 13.53
C ILE A 225 4.95 1.05 13.27
N ALA A 226 5.34 1.80 14.29
CA ALA A 226 5.84 3.16 14.15
C ALA A 226 7.13 3.22 13.30
N GLU A 227 7.97 2.19 13.38
CA GLU A 227 9.25 2.08 12.67
C GLU A 227 9.12 1.43 11.28
N LEU A 228 7.99 0.78 11.00
CA LEU A 228 7.81 0.05 9.75
C LEU A 228 7.70 0.98 8.55
N GLU A 229 8.63 0.84 7.61
CA GLU A 229 8.58 1.51 6.31
C GLU A 229 8.05 0.59 5.21
N ILE A 230 7.22 1.14 4.34
CA ILE A 230 6.71 0.44 3.15
C ILE A 230 7.37 1.08 1.92
N PRO A 231 8.28 0.39 1.23
CA PRO A 231 8.93 0.91 0.02
C PRO A 231 7.91 1.09 -1.12
N THR A 232 8.14 2.07 -2.00
CA THR A 232 7.35 2.26 -3.21
C THR A 232 7.71 1.21 -4.26
N GLY A 233 6.73 0.73 -5.01
CA GLY A 233 6.94 -0.09 -6.19
C GLY A 233 7.55 -1.49 -5.95
N ILE A 234 7.64 -1.97 -4.70
CA ILE A 234 8.16 -3.31 -4.40
C ILE A 234 7.04 -4.15 -3.77
N PRO A 235 6.58 -5.22 -4.46
CA PRO A 235 5.52 -6.07 -3.94
C PRO A 235 5.96 -6.85 -2.69
N TYR A 236 5.08 -6.95 -1.70
CA TYR A 236 5.26 -7.73 -0.48
C TYR A 236 4.24 -8.87 -0.46
N ARG A 237 4.71 -10.12 -0.46
CA ARG A 237 3.91 -11.34 -0.47
C ARG A 237 3.67 -11.82 0.96
N LEU A 238 2.41 -12.12 1.27
CA LEU A 238 1.97 -12.81 2.46
C LEU A 238 1.33 -14.13 1.98
N SER A 239 1.83 -15.27 2.45
CA SER A 239 1.32 -16.59 2.09
C SER A 239 0.59 -17.20 3.28
N PHE A 240 -0.59 -17.77 3.03
CA PHE A 240 -1.48 -18.27 4.08
C PHE A 240 -1.78 -19.77 3.88
N ASP A 241 -2.13 -20.47 4.94
CA ASP A 241 -2.74 -21.80 4.83
C ASP A 241 -4.23 -21.69 4.41
N THR A 242 -4.90 -22.84 4.31
CA THR A 242 -6.33 -22.90 3.92
C THR A 242 -7.28 -22.29 4.95
N GLU A 243 -6.82 -22.09 6.19
CA GLU A 243 -7.56 -21.45 7.28
C GLU A 243 -7.26 -19.94 7.40
N LEU A 244 -6.40 -19.44 6.50
CA LEU A 244 -5.86 -18.07 6.46
C LEU A 244 -4.95 -17.71 7.65
N ASN A 245 -4.26 -18.69 8.23
CA ASN A 245 -3.15 -18.42 9.11
C ASN A 245 -1.91 -18.05 8.28
N LEU A 246 -1.19 -17.00 8.70
CA LEU A 246 0.00 -16.54 8.00
C LEU A 246 1.15 -17.56 8.13
N LEU A 247 1.67 -18.02 6.99
CA LEU A 247 2.77 -18.98 6.92
C LEU A 247 4.12 -18.30 6.66
N ASP A 248 4.14 -17.30 5.76
CA ASP A 248 5.36 -16.62 5.34
C ASP A 248 5.06 -15.20 4.85
N ALA A 249 6.06 -14.32 4.95
CA ALA A 249 5.95 -12.94 4.52
C ALA A 249 7.30 -12.41 4.04
N SER A 250 7.38 -11.98 2.76
CA SER A 250 8.63 -11.51 2.16
C SER A 250 8.40 -10.56 0.99
N TYR A 251 9.36 -9.68 0.71
CA TYR A 251 9.36 -8.87 -0.51
C TYR A 251 9.70 -9.75 -1.72
N LEU A 252 9.07 -9.46 -2.87
CA LEU A 252 9.45 -10.06 -4.14
C LEU A 252 10.71 -9.40 -4.70
N GLY A 253 11.51 -10.17 -5.42
CA GLY A 253 12.76 -9.69 -6.02
C GLY A 253 13.94 -9.72 -5.04
N ASP A 254 14.83 -8.72 -5.14
CA ASP A 254 16.04 -8.63 -4.32
C ASP A 254 15.73 -7.99 -2.93
N PRO A 255 15.96 -8.72 -1.82
CA PRO A 255 15.77 -8.19 -0.47
C PRO A 255 16.61 -6.94 -0.17
N SER A 256 17.81 -6.83 -0.75
CA SER A 256 18.68 -5.66 -0.55
C SER A 256 18.12 -4.41 -1.22
N ALA A 257 17.48 -4.54 -2.37
CA ALA A 257 16.78 -3.45 -3.04
C ALA A 257 15.57 -2.98 -2.22
N ALA A 258 14.81 -3.92 -1.63
CA ALA A 258 13.69 -3.58 -0.75
C ALA A 258 14.14 -2.83 0.51
N ALA A 259 15.23 -3.25 1.15
CA ALA A 259 15.81 -2.57 2.31
C ALA A 259 16.29 -1.15 1.95
N ALA A 260 17.02 -0.98 0.85
CA ALA A 260 17.48 0.33 0.39
C ALA A 260 16.33 1.28 0.05
N ALA A 261 15.26 0.78 -0.55
CA ALA A 261 14.06 1.55 -0.86
C ALA A 261 13.30 1.97 0.42
N ALA A 262 13.21 1.10 1.43
CA ALA A 262 12.62 1.43 2.72
C ALA A 262 13.42 2.53 3.44
N GLU A 263 14.76 2.44 3.46
CA GLU A 263 15.63 3.50 3.99
C GLU A 263 15.46 4.84 3.24
N ALA A 264 15.28 4.81 1.93
CA ALA A 264 15.04 6.02 1.15
C ALA A 264 13.73 6.71 1.57
N VAL A 265 12.67 5.94 1.87
CA VAL A 265 11.41 6.47 2.42
C VAL A 265 11.62 7.05 3.82
N ALA A 266 12.41 6.40 4.68
CA ALA A 266 12.72 6.90 6.02
C ALA A 266 13.42 8.26 5.95
N ARG A 267 14.38 8.43 5.04
CA ARG A 267 15.14 9.67 4.85
C ARG A 267 14.32 10.87 4.34
N GLN A 268 13.17 10.65 3.68
CA GLN A 268 12.26 11.73 3.27
C GLN A 268 11.69 12.51 4.46
N ALA A 269 11.95 12.06 5.64
CA ALA A 269 11.39 12.60 6.86
C ALA A 269 12.30 13.57 7.62
N GLY A 270 13.52 13.79 7.15
CA GLY A 270 14.49 14.72 7.75
C GLY A 270 15.47 14.04 8.66
#